data_3cc9b38ce20bbe4ccb01fe7500cbcafa
#
_entry.id   3cc9b38ce20bbe4ccb01fe7500cbcafa
#
_cell.length_a   1.000
_cell.length_b   1.000
_cell.length_c   1.000
_cell.angle_alpha   90.00
_cell.angle_beta   90.00
_cell.angle_gamma   90.00
#
_symmetry.space_group_name_H-M   'P 1'
#
loop_
_entity.id
_entity.type
_entity.pdbx_description
1 polymer ?
#
loop_
_entity_poly.entity_id
_entity_poly.type
_entity_poly.pdbx_seq_one_letter_code
_entity_poly.pdbx_strand_id
1 'polypeptide(L)'
;MKILLIDNYDSFTYNLLQRIGELDPSIDLHVVRNDKITVEQAEALGPSHLLLSPGPCTPRETGVCPDLIKHFRGGIPILGVCLGHQAIADVHAMTVRRHSVLMHGKTSQIHHDGRGLYEGLPNPLVATRYHSLIVDRDTIGDDFEVSAWTEENEVMGLRWVGGAAGEAPMDGVQFHPESFLTTDGPALLANYLGLPRPQRVSLGGLS
;
A
#
# COMPACT_ATOMS: atom_id res chain seq x y z
N MET A 1 13.11 11.40 -8.52
CA MET A 1 11.94 11.05 -7.66
C MET A 1 12.43 10.86 -6.25
N LYS A 2 11.74 11.44 -5.24
CA LYS A 2 12.09 11.27 -3.83
C LYS A 2 10.91 10.62 -3.11
N ILE A 3 11.13 9.47 -2.49
CA ILE A 3 10.10 8.71 -1.77
C ILE A 3 10.39 8.77 -0.28
N LEU A 4 9.41 9.19 0.52
CA LEU A 4 9.44 9.03 1.96
C LEU A 4 8.72 7.73 2.34
N LEU A 5 9.46 6.75 2.84
CA LEU A 5 8.94 5.50 3.35
C LEU A 5 8.93 5.56 4.88
N ILE A 6 7.75 5.47 5.47
CA ILE A 6 7.59 5.40 6.93
C ILE A 6 7.63 3.93 7.35
N ASP A 7 8.63 3.59 8.15
CA ASP A 7 8.82 2.25 8.71
C ASP A 7 8.01 2.08 10.01
N ASN A 8 7.00 1.23 9.97
CA ASN A 8 6.18 0.87 11.13
C ASN A 8 6.80 -0.30 11.94
N TYR A 9 8.13 -0.38 12.00
CA TYR A 9 8.88 -1.42 12.71
C TYR A 9 8.64 -2.84 12.17
N ASP A 10 8.59 -2.96 10.84
CA ASP A 10 8.35 -4.21 10.16
C ASP A 10 9.58 -4.72 9.38
N SER A 11 9.82 -6.02 9.46
CA SER A 11 10.93 -6.64 8.70
C SER A 11 10.74 -6.60 7.17
N PHE A 12 9.49 -6.51 6.70
CA PHE A 12 9.17 -6.40 5.29
C PHE A 12 9.38 -4.99 4.70
N THR A 13 9.62 -3.97 5.54
CA THR A 13 9.95 -2.62 5.08
C THR A 13 11.17 -2.64 4.13
N TYR A 14 12.18 -3.45 4.44
CA TYR A 14 13.37 -3.57 3.59
C TYR A 14 13.08 -4.28 2.25
N ASN A 15 12.07 -5.14 2.19
CA ASN A 15 11.64 -5.76 0.94
C ASN A 15 10.96 -4.71 0.03
N LEU A 16 10.16 -3.78 0.58
CA LEU A 16 9.64 -2.64 -0.18
C LEU A 16 10.77 -1.80 -0.77
N LEU A 17 11.76 -1.45 0.06
CA LEU A 17 12.95 -0.71 -0.37
C LEU A 17 13.66 -1.43 -1.51
N GLN A 18 13.91 -2.74 -1.37
CA GLN A 18 14.56 -3.53 -2.40
C GLN A 18 13.75 -3.53 -3.70
N ARG A 19 12.44 -3.80 -3.63
CA ARG A 19 11.56 -3.82 -4.81
C ARG A 19 11.54 -2.48 -5.55
N ILE A 20 11.50 -1.37 -4.83
CA ILE A 20 11.55 -0.02 -5.43
C ILE A 20 12.91 0.22 -6.08
N GLY A 21 14.01 -0.15 -5.44
CA GLY A 21 15.35 -0.03 -5.99
C GLY A 21 15.58 -0.92 -7.23
N GLU A 22 14.90 -2.08 -7.32
CA GLU A 22 14.90 -2.94 -8.51
C GLU A 22 14.16 -2.30 -9.70
N LEU A 23 13.13 -1.47 -9.44
CA LEU A 23 12.38 -0.74 -10.48
C LEU A 23 13.19 0.42 -11.06
N ASP A 24 13.80 1.22 -10.19
CA ASP A 24 14.66 2.33 -10.61
C ASP A 24 15.69 2.64 -9.50
N PRO A 25 16.97 2.28 -9.69
CA PRO A 25 18.00 2.53 -8.69
C PRO A 25 18.39 4.02 -8.52
N SER A 26 17.83 4.92 -9.33
CA SER A 26 18.05 6.36 -9.21
C SER A 26 17.07 7.04 -8.23
N ILE A 27 16.09 6.31 -7.70
CA ILE A 27 15.12 6.82 -6.73
C ILE A 27 15.83 7.18 -5.42
N ASP A 28 15.62 8.42 -4.99
CA ASP A 28 16.07 8.91 -3.69
C ASP A 28 15.07 8.44 -2.60
N LEU A 29 15.40 7.32 -1.93
CA LEU A 29 14.50 6.65 -1.00
C LEU A 29 14.92 6.92 0.44
N HIS A 30 14.09 7.68 1.16
CA HIS A 30 14.25 8.03 2.58
C HIS A 30 13.39 7.10 3.44
N VAL A 31 14.03 6.23 4.21
CA VAL A 31 13.35 5.33 5.16
C VAL A 31 13.50 5.90 6.57
N VAL A 32 12.36 6.19 7.21
CA VAL A 32 12.33 6.77 8.56
C VAL A 32 11.29 6.06 9.41
N ARG A 33 11.64 5.72 10.65
CA ARG A 33 10.70 5.11 11.59
C ARG A 33 9.58 6.07 11.96
N ASN A 34 8.40 5.53 12.18
CA ASN A 34 7.16 6.28 12.43
C ASN A 34 7.17 7.17 13.69
N ASP A 35 8.15 6.99 14.58
CA ASP A 35 8.38 7.76 15.81
C ASP A 35 9.63 8.66 15.72
N LYS A 36 10.30 8.76 14.57
CA LYS A 36 11.57 9.46 14.38
C LYS A 36 11.49 10.63 13.40
N ILE A 37 10.30 11.03 13.00
CA ILE A 37 10.08 12.17 12.10
C ILE A 37 8.82 12.91 12.52
N THR A 38 8.82 14.24 12.35
CA THR A 38 7.62 15.07 12.46
C THR A 38 7.06 15.39 11.07
N VAL A 39 5.84 15.94 11.02
CA VAL A 39 5.23 16.38 9.76
C VAL A 39 6.06 17.47 9.10
N GLU A 40 6.56 18.44 9.87
CA GLU A 40 7.39 19.54 9.37
C GLU A 40 8.73 19.04 8.79
N GLN A 41 9.32 18.03 9.42
CA GLN A 41 10.54 17.41 8.91
C GLN A 41 10.26 16.62 7.62
N ALA A 42 9.13 15.92 7.54
CA ALA A 42 8.71 15.20 6.35
C ALA A 42 8.43 16.18 5.19
N GLU A 43 7.76 17.30 5.46
CA GLU A 43 7.52 18.36 4.48
C GLU A 43 8.84 18.99 3.99
N ALA A 44 9.77 19.26 4.89
CA ALA A 44 11.08 19.83 4.56
C ALA A 44 11.95 18.92 3.68
N LEU A 45 11.73 17.59 3.72
CA LEU A 45 12.35 16.64 2.80
C LEU A 45 11.84 16.82 1.36
N GLY A 46 10.65 17.37 1.16
CA GLY A 46 10.02 17.58 -0.15
C GLY A 46 9.81 16.26 -0.90
N PRO A 47 9.15 15.25 -0.31
CA PRO A 47 8.91 13.98 -0.98
C PRO A 47 7.95 14.16 -2.15
N SER A 48 8.16 13.40 -3.21
CA SER A 48 7.23 13.29 -4.32
C SER A 48 6.20 12.17 -4.13
N HIS A 49 6.46 11.25 -3.18
CA HIS A 49 5.60 10.11 -2.85
C HIS A 49 5.72 9.78 -1.37
N LEU A 50 4.63 9.33 -0.75
CA LEU A 50 4.58 8.83 0.62
C LEU A 50 4.19 7.34 0.61
N LEU A 51 5.03 6.49 1.20
CA LEU A 51 4.79 5.07 1.35
C LEU A 51 4.74 4.69 2.83
N LEU A 52 3.64 4.08 3.26
CA LEU A 52 3.45 3.62 4.64
C LEU A 52 3.63 2.10 4.68
N SER A 53 4.61 1.63 5.42
CA SER A 53 4.97 0.21 5.45
C SER A 53 3.95 -0.65 6.19
N PRO A 54 4.02 -1.99 6.00
CA PRO A 54 3.46 -2.93 6.96
C PRO A 54 3.97 -2.66 8.37
N GLY A 55 3.36 -3.31 9.36
CA GLY A 55 3.80 -3.22 10.74
C GLY A 55 3.03 -4.17 11.66
N PRO A 56 3.51 -4.39 12.88
CA PRO A 56 2.78 -5.08 13.92
C PRO A 56 1.69 -4.17 14.52
N CYS A 57 0.86 -4.75 15.38
CA CYS A 57 -0.13 -4.04 16.20
C CYS A 57 -1.35 -3.51 15.40
N THR A 58 -1.81 -2.32 15.75
CA THR A 58 -3.03 -1.70 15.22
C THR A 58 -2.72 -0.36 14.54
N PRO A 59 -3.60 0.17 13.67
CA PRO A 59 -3.37 1.45 13.01
C PRO A 59 -3.19 2.64 13.98
N ARG A 60 -3.70 2.54 15.20
CA ARG A 60 -3.54 3.58 16.24
C ARG A 60 -2.12 3.67 16.82
N GLU A 61 -1.28 2.68 16.53
CA GLU A 61 0.10 2.59 16.99
C GLU A 61 1.12 2.92 15.88
N THR A 62 0.67 3.58 14.82
CA THR A 62 1.50 3.95 13.65
C THR A 62 2.20 5.31 13.79
N GLY A 63 2.31 5.84 15.02
CA GLY A 63 3.04 7.07 15.30
C GLY A 63 2.56 8.26 14.46
N VAL A 64 3.45 8.83 13.66
CA VAL A 64 3.19 10.03 12.84
C VAL A 64 2.32 9.75 11.59
N CYS A 65 2.08 8.49 11.22
CA CYS A 65 1.37 8.15 9.97
C CYS A 65 0.01 8.86 9.82
N PRO A 66 -0.87 8.94 10.85
CA PRO A 66 -2.14 9.64 10.73
C PRO A 66 -2.00 11.11 10.32
N ASP A 67 -1.02 11.79 10.86
CA ASP A 67 -0.79 13.22 10.59
C ASP A 67 -0.16 13.42 9.20
N LEU A 68 0.75 12.54 8.77
CA LEU A 68 1.31 12.54 7.43
C LEU A 68 0.25 12.26 6.35
N ILE A 69 -0.67 11.31 6.60
CA ILE A 69 -1.78 11.04 5.69
C ILE A 69 -2.62 12.30 5.48
N LYS A 70 -3.01 12.98 6.57
CA LYS A 70 -3.82 14.20 6.51
C LYS A 70 -3.09 15.33 5.80
N HIS A 71 -1.79 15.49 6.09
CA HIS A 71 -0.97 16.58 5.55
C HIS A 71 -0.72 16.44 4.05
N PHE A 72 -0.38 15.21 3.60
CA PHE A 72 0.01 14.98 2.21
C PHE A 72 -1.14 14.56 1.28
N ARG A 73 -2.32 14.26 1.84
CA ARG A 73 -3.50 13.88 1.04
C ARG A 73 -3.80 14.91 -0.04
N GLY A 74 -3.92 14.45 -1.29
CA GLY A 74 -4.18 15.29 -2.45
C GLY A 74 -2.96 16.04 -2.99
N GLY A 75 -1.89 16.18 -2.19
CA GLY A 75 -0.66 16.88 -2.58
C GLY A 75 0.35 15.99 -3.30
N ILE A 76 0.55 14.78 -2.80
CA ILE A 76 1.44 13.78 -3.40
C ILE A 76 0.80 12.39 -3.36
N PRO A 77 1.16 11.45 -4.25
CA PRO A 77 0.70 10.07 -4.19
C PRO A 77 1.03 9.42 -2.86
N ILE A 78 0.04 8.73 -2.26
CA ILE A 78 0.19 7.98 -1.01
C ILE A 78 -0.16 6.52 -1.27
N LEU A 79 0.68 5.60 -0.80
CA LEU A 79 0.38 4.17 -0.76
C LEU A 79 0.55 3.64 0.66
N GLY A 80 -0.50 3.04 1.21
CA GLY A 80 -0.45 2.28 2.45
C GLY A 80 -0.40 0.77 2.19
N VAL A 81 0.54 0.05 2.80
CA VAL A 81 0.66 -1.40 2.69
C VAL A 81 0.33 -2.05 4.03
N CYS A 82 -0.59 -3.01 4.05
CA CYS A 82 -1.04 -3.78 5.21
C CYS A 82 -1.45 -2.87 6.39
N LEU A 83 -0.59 -2.65 7.38
CA LEU A 83 -0.85 -1.70 8.47
C LEU A 83 -1.00 -0.26 7.96
N GLY A 84 -0.23 0.15 6.95
CA GLY A 84 -0.37 1.46 6.29
C GLY A 84 -1.74 1.64 5.62
N HIS A 85 -2.28 0.60 4.99
CA HIS A 85 -3.65 0.59 4.47
C HIS A 85 -4.69 0.77 5.59
N GLN A 86 -4.51 0.06 6.71
CA GLN A 86 -5.38 0.18 7.87
C GLN A 86 -5.29 1.56 8.53
N ALA A 87 -4.10 2.19 8.52
CA ALA A 87 -3.92 3.57 9.00
C ALA A 87 -4.69 4.57 8.13
N ILE A 88 -4.69 4.39 6.80
CA ILE A 88 -5.52 5.20 5.89
C ILE A 88 -7.00 5.03 6.26
N ALA A 89 -7.47 3.80 6.47
CA ALA A 89 -8.85 3.52 6.84
C ALA A 89 -9.24 4.18 8.19
N ASP A 90 -8.41 4.01 9.23
CA ASP A 90 -8.67 4.55 10.58
C ASP A 90 -8.71 6.08 10.57
N VAL A 91 -7.82 6.75 9.84
CA VAL A 91 -7.81 8.22 9.66
C VAL A 91 -9.11 8.74 9.06
N HIS A 92 -9.76 7.94 8.22
CA HIS A 92 -11.02 8.29 7.56
C HIS A 92 -12.25 7.65 8.24
N ALA A 93 -12.12 7.34 9.54
CA ALA A 93 -13.18 6.84 10.40
C ALA A 93 -13.79 5.49 9.97
N MET A 94 -13.10 4.72 9.15
CA MET A 94 -13.48 3.34 8.85
C MET A 94 -13.11 2.43 10.02
N THR A 95 -13.89 1.39 10.24
CA THR A 95 -13.61 0.41 11.30
C THR A 95 -12.58 -0.61 10.83
N VAL A 96 -11.50 -0.73 11.58
CA VAL A 96 -10.54 -1.82 11.44
C VAL A 96 -10.80 -2.84 12.55
N ARG A 97 -11.16 -4.07 12.17
CA ARG A 97 -11.57 -5.12 13.11
C ARG A 97 -10.74 -6.39 12.95
N ARG A 98 -10.78 -7.25 13.95
CA ARG A 98 -10.16 -8.58 13.86
C ARG A 98 -10.83 -9.39 12.75
N HIS A 99 -9.98 -10.03 11.94
CA HIS A 99 -10.42 -11.01 10.96
C HIS A 99 -10.80 -12.32 11.66
N SER A 100 -11.85 -12.99 11.16
CA SER A 100 -12.31 -14.28 11.71
C SER A 100 -11.34 -15.42 11.41
N VAL A 101 -10.55 -15.30 10.35
CA VAL A 101 -9.55 -16.29 9.91
C VAL A 101 -8.16 -15.68 10.00
N LEU A 102 -7.24 -16.37 10.67
CA LEU A 102 -5.85 -15.94 10.76
C LEU A 102 -5.16 -16.20 9.42
N MET A 103 -4.77 -15.12 8.73
CA MET A 103 -4.00 -15.19 7.50
C MET A 103 -2.51 -15.07 7.80
N HIS A 104 -1.76 -16.17 7.61
CA HIS A 104 -0.33 -16.18 7.87
C HIS A 104 0.42 -16.82 6.71
N GLY A 105 1.08 -15.99 5.88
CA GLY A 105 1.95 -16.45 4.82
C GLY A 105 1.26 -17.23 3.69
N LYS A 106 -0.05 -17.08 3.52
CA LYS A 106 -0.81 -17.72 2.46
C LYS A 106 -1.00 -16.76 1.29
N THR A 107 -0.96 -17.32 0.09
CA THR A 107 -1.38 -16.59 -1.11
C THR A 107 -2.90 -16.68 -1.27
N SER A 108 -3.49 -15.61 -1.77
CA SER A 108 -4.90 -15.53 -2.14
C SER A 108 -5.05 -14.94 -3.53
N GLN A 109 -6.15 -15.28 -4.19
CA GLN A 109 -6.55 -14.60 -5.42
C GLN A 109 -7.25 -13.30 -5.06
N ILE A 110 -6.75 -12.20 -5.58
CA ILE A 110 -7.24 -10.86 -5.30
C ILE A 110 -7.86 -10.32 -6.58
N HIS A 111 -9.16 -10.15 -6.58
CA HIS A 111 -9.90 -9.46 -7.62
C HIS A 111 -9.73 -7.95 -7.47
N HIS A 112 -9.80 -7.20 -8.57
CA HIS A 112 -9.62 -5.76 -8.57
C HIS A 112 -10.37 -5.09 -9.72
N ASP A 113 -10.52 -3.78 -9.65
CA ASP A 113 -11.25 -2.99 -10.64
C ASP A 113 -10.47 -2.67 -11.92
N GLY A 114 -9.19 -3.00 -11.99
CA GLY A 114 -8.32 -2.78 -13.16
C GLY A 114 -7.85 -1.34 -13.34
N ARG A 115 -8.10 -0.43 -12.38
CA ARG A 115 -7.76 0.99 -12.47
C ARG A 115 -6.58 1.36 -11.55
N GLY A 116 -5.87 2.45 -11.87
CA GLY A 116 -4.81 3.01 -11.03
C GLY A 116 -3.71 1.99 -10.72
N LEU A 117 -3.55 1.60 -9.45
CA LEU A 117 -2.55 0.60 -9.02
C LEU A 117 -2.65 -0.72 -9.79
N TYR A 118 -3.84 -1.09 -10.26
CA TYR A 118 -4.13 -2.39 -10.85
C TYR A 118 -4.14 -2.36 -12.38
N GLU A 119 -3.85 -1.21 -13.00
CA GLU A 119 -3.85 -1.08 -14.45
C GLU A 119 -2.88 -2.08 -15.10
N GLY A 120 -3.42 -2.88 -16.03
CA GLY A 120 -2.67 -3.89 -16.79
C GLY A 120 -2.14 -5.08 -15.97
N LEU A 121 -2.58 -5.26 -14.73
CA LEU A 121 -2.32 -6.46 -13.93
C LEU A 121 -3.32 -7.57 -14.27
N PRO A 122 -2.95 -8.85 -14.04
CA PRO A 122 -3.91 -9.95 -14.19
C PRO A 122 -5.02 -9.85 -13.15
N ASN A 123 -6.23 -10.23 -13.52
CA ASN A 123 -7.39 -10.24 -12.63
C ASN A 123 -8.05 -11.63 -12.63
N PRO A 124 -7.99 -12.38 -11.52
CA PRO A 124 -7.37 -12.04 -10.25
C PRO A 124 -5.84 -12.06 -10.30
N LEU A 125 -5.19 -11.26 -9.44
CA LEU A 125 -3.76 -11.37 -9.14
C LEU A 125 -3.53 -12.28 -7.93
N VAL A 126 -2.34 -12.91 -7.85
CA VAL A 126 -1.96 -13.72 -6.69
C VAL A 126 -1.13 -12.87 -5.75
N ALA A 127 -1.56 -12.75 -4.49
CA ALA A 127 -0.85 -11.95 -3.49
C ALA A 127 -0.76 -12.63 -2.13
N THR A 128 0.32 -12.34 -1.41
CA THR A 128 0.58 -12.84 -0.06
C THR A 128 -0.16 -12.02 0.99
N ARG A 129 -0.71 -12.69 2.00
CA ARG A 129 -1.44 -12.09 3.11
C ARG A 129 -0.83 -12.51 4.45
N TYR A 130 -0.62 -11.52 5.37
CA TYR A 130 -0.07 -11.75 6.72
C TYR A 130 -0.85 -10.99 7.80
N HIS A 131 -2.14 -10.74 7.61
CA HIS A 131 -2.90 -9.87 8.50
C HIS A 131 -3.89 -10.62 9.39
N SER A 132 -4.06 -10.12 10.62
CA SER A 132 -5.11 -10.51 11.56
C SER A 132 -6.22 -9.46 11.69
N LEU A 133 -6.03 -8.29 11.09
CA LEU A 133 -7.00 -7.20 11.04
C LEU A 133 -7.43 -6.97 9.60
N ILE A 134 -8.65 -6.44 9.44
CA ILE A 134 -9.27 -6.12 8.15
C ILE A 134 -10.12 -4.87 8.28
N VAL A 135 -10.21 -4.10 7.22
CA VAL A 135 -11.16 -2.99 7.13
C VAL A 135 -12.57 -3.53 6.95
N ASP A 136 -13.48 -3.05 7.77
CA ASP A 136 -14.89 -3.42 7.68
C ASP A 136 -15.56 -2.69 6.51
N ARG A 137 -15.99 -3.47 5.52
CA ARG A 137 -16.55 -2.97 4.26
C ARG A 137 -17.75 -2.04 4.47
N ASP A 138 -18.59 -2.34 5.45
CA ASP A 138 -19.82 -1.59 5.71
C ASP A 138 -19.56 -0.20 6.31
N THR A 139 -18.32 0.10 6.68
CA THR A 139 -17.91 1.39 7.25
C THR A 139 -17.16 2.29 6.26
N ILE A 140 -17.01 1.85 5.01
CA ILE A 140 -16.33 2.63 3.97
C ILE A 140 -17.27 3.77 3.52
N GLY A 141 -16.81 5.01 3.71
CA GLY A 141 -17.55 6.21 3.30
C GLY A 141 -17.44 6.49 1.79
N ASP A 142 -18.28 7.43 1.33
CA ASP A 142 -18.39 7.81 -0.08
C ASP A 142 -17.10 8.37 -0.69
N ASP A 143 -16.16 8.81 0.14
CA ASP A 143 -14.84 9.30 -0.28
C ASP A 143 -13.88 8.18 -0.70
N PHE A 144 -14.28 6.91 -0.56
CA PHE A 144 -13.45 5.76 -0.90
C PHE A 144 -14.21 4.72 -1.72
N GLU A 145 -13.47 4.09 -2.61
CA GLU A 145 -13.90 2.89 -3.34
C GLU A 145 -13.09 1.68 -2.88
N VAL A 146 -13.74 0.50 -2.84
CA VAL A 146 -13.04 -0.77 -2.73
C VAL A 146 -12.43 -1.09 -4.09
N SER A 147 -11.12 -0.98 -4.20
CA SER A 147 -10.38 -1.18 -5.45
C SER A 147 -9.93 -2.63 -5.66
N ALA A 148 -9.87 -3.43 -4.56
CA ALA A 148 -9.55 -4.87 -4.62
C ALA A 148 -10.25 -5.66 -3.50
N TRP A 149 -10.53 -6.96 -3.77
CA TRP A 149 -11.28 -7.83 -2.84
C TRP A 149 -10.96 -9.32 -3.07
N THR A 150 -11.25 -10.18 -2.07
CA THR A 150 -11.23 -11.64 -2.21
C THR A 150 -12.57 -12.18 -2.72
N GLU A 151 -12.62 -13.49 -3.06
CA GLU A 151 -13.89 -14.16 -3.39
C GLU A 151 -14.94 -14.05 -2.26
N GLU A 152 -14.50 -14.03 -1.00
CA GLU A 152 -15.34 -13.83 0.18
C GLU A 152 -15.71 -12.37 0.39
N ASN A 153 -15.38 -11.50 -0.56
CA ASN A 153 -15.69 -10.07 -0.53
C ASN A 153 -14.98 -9.27 0.57
N GLU A 154 -13.84 -9.76 1.05
CA GLU A 154 -12.98 -9.05 2.00
C GLU A 154 -12.27 -7.88 1.30
N VAL A 155 -12.17 -6.74 1.99
CA VAL A 155 -11.48 -5.55 1.47
C VAL A 155 -9.99 -5.79 1.40
N MET A 156 -9.43 -5.78 0.19
CA MET A 156 -8.01 -5.96 -0.09
C MET A 156 -7.36 -4.72 -0.70
N GLY A 157 -8.16 -3.76 -1.12
CA GLY A 157 -7.68 -2.47 -1.62
C GLY A 157 -8.70 -1.38 -1.40
N LEU A 158 -8.21 -0.17 -1.08
CA LEU A 158 -8.97 1.06 -0.99
C LEU A 158 -8.37 2.09 -1.94
N ARG A 159 -9.23 2.87 -2.57
CA ARG A 159 -8.85 4.06 -3.35
C ARG A 159 -9.64 5.26 -2.87
N TRP A 160 -8.95 6.33 -2.56
CA TRP A 160 -9.57 7.61 -2.25
C TRP A 160 -10.09 8.27 -3.53
N VAL A 161 -11.36 8.66 -3.49
CA VAL A 161 -12.09 9.32 -4.60
C VAL A 161 -12.70 10.65 -4.18
N GLY A 162 -12.55 11.02 -2.90
CA GLY A 162 -13.10 12.27 -2.34
C GLY A 162 -12.33 13.54 -2.72
N GLY A 163 -11.26 13.41 -3.51
CA GLY A 163 -10.44 14.54 -3.95
C GLY A 163 -11.02 15.32 -5.11
N ALA A 164 -10.56 16.55 -5.27
CA ALA A 164 -10.85 17.35 -6.45
C ALA A 164 -10.10 16.80 -7.69
N ALA A 165 -10.60 17.14 -8.87
CA ALA A 165 -9.93 16.74 -10.11
C ALA A 165 -8.49 17.29 -10.16
N GLY A 166 -7.52 16.41 -10.35
CA GLY A 166 -6.09 16.76 -10.42
C GLY A 166 -5.33 16.60 -9.10
N GLU A 167 -6.00 16.25 -7.99
CA GLU A 167 -5.33 15.88 -6.76
C GLU A 167 -4.63 14.52 -6.88
N ALA A 168 -3.54 14.36 -6.12
CA ALA A 168 -2.75 13.14 -6.14
C ALA A 168 -3.51 11.96 -5.53
N PRO A 169 -3.34 10.72 -6.06
CA PRO A 169 -4.04 9.55 -5.58
C PRO A 169 -3.60 9.14 -4.18
N MET A 170 -4.52 8.54 -3.43
CA MET A 170 -4.21 7.83 -2.20
C MET A 170 -4.87 6.47 -2.25
N ASP A 171 -4.03 5.44 -2.18
CA ASP A 171 -4.43 4.05 -2.24
C ASP A 171 -3.92 3.26 -1.04
N GLY A 172 -4.61 2.19 -0.70
CA GLY A 172 -4.16 1.23 0.29
C GLY A 172 -4.34 -0.19 -0.21
N VAL A 173 -3.37 -1.07 0.09
CA VAL A 173 -3.45 -2.50 -0.18
C VAL A 173 -3.26 -3.32 1.10
N GLN A 174 -4.16 -4.27 1.36
CA GLN A 174 -4.09 -5.12 2.55
C GLN A 174 -3.07 -6.25 2.41
N PHE A 175 -2.75 -6.65 1.19
CA PHE A 175 -1.76 -7.65 0.87
C PHE A 175 -0.35 -7.04 0.75
N HIS A 176 0.66 -7.90 0.54
CA HIS A 176 2.07 -7.53 0.53
C HIS A 176 2.64 -7.55 -0.91
N PRO A 177 2.69 -6.39 -1.61
CA PRO A 177 3.25 -6.31 -2.96
C PRO A 177 4.77 -6.56 -2.99
N GLU A 178 5.45 -6.39 -1.87
CA GLU A 178 6.89 -6.62 -1.73
C GLU A 178 7.27 -8.10 -1.59
N SER A 179 6.30 -8.95 -1.26
CA SER A 179 6.54 -10.38 -1.08
C SER A 179 6.94 -11.04 -2.41
N PHE A 180 7.90 -11.95 -2.36
CA PHE A 180 8.33 -12.71 -3.53
C PHE A 180 7.24 -13.63 -4.11
N LEU A 181 6.25 -14.00 -3.31
CA LEU A 181 5.08 -14.76 -3.76
C LEU A 181 3.98 -13.89 -4.39
N THR A 182 4.09 -12.56 -4.30
CA THR A 182 3.23 -11.62 -5.01
C THR A 182 3.91 -11.26 -6.33
N THR A 183 3.75 -12.13 -7.33
CA THR A 183 4.52 -12.07 -8.59
C THR A 183 4.30 -10.77 -9.37
N ASP A 184 3.13 -10.18 -9.27
CA ASP A 184 2.77 -8.91 -9.93
C ASP A 184 2.98 -7.68 -9.02
N GLY A 185 3.52 -7.88 -7.82
CA GLY A 185 3.82 -6.81 -6.87
C GLY A 185 4.75 -5.71 -7.40
N PRO A 186 5.86 -6.04 -8.09
CA PRO A 186 6.70 -5.02 -8.73
C PRO A 186 5.96 -4.17 -9.76
N ALA A 187 5.03 -4.74 -10.53
CA ALA A 187 4.23 -4.01 -11.50
C ALA A 187 3.20 -3.08 -10.82
N LEU A 188 2.63 -3.51 -9.68
CA LEU A 188 1.77 -2.66 -8.85
C LEU A 188 2.56 -1.47 -8.29
N LEU A 189 3.75 -1.71 -7.75
CA LEU A 189 4.63 -0.63 -7.25
C LEU A 189 5.07 0.32 -8.38
N ALA A 190 5.32 -0.20 -9.59
CA ALA A 190 5.61 0.62 -10.75
C ALA A 190 4.43 1.53 -11.12
N ASN A 191 3.19 1.01 -11.08
CA ASN A 191 1.98 1.82 -11.28
C ASN A 191 1.85 2.94 -10.24
N TYR A 192 2.10 2.64 -8.95
CA TYR A 192 2.12 3.65 -7.88
C TYR A 192 3.13 4.77 -8.15
N LEU A 193 4.31 4.41 -8.65
CA LEU A 193 5.40 5.35 -8.89
C LEU A 193 5.31 6.05 -10.26
N GLY A 194 4.33 5.70 -11.10
CA GLY A 194 4.25 6.21 -12.47
C GLY A 194 5.42 5.77 -13.35
N LEU A 195 6.01 4.62 -13.04
CA LEU A 195 7.13 4.03 -13.78
C LEU A 195 6.66 3.01 -14.81
N PRO A 196 7.46 2.73 -15.86
CA PRO A 196 7.20 1.61 -16.75
C PRO A 196 7.14 0.29 -15.96
N ARG A 197 6.12 -0.51 -16.24
CA ARG A 197 6.00 -1.84 -15.60
C ARG A 197 7.13 -2.75 -16.03
N PRO A 198 7.76 -3.51 -15.10
CA PRO A 198 8.75 -4.51 -15.45
C PRO A 198 8.11 -5.58 -16.34
N GLN A 199 8.85 -6.04 -17.35
CA GLN A 199 8.40 -7.17 -18.15
C GLN A 199 8.29 -8.40 -17.25
N ARG A 200 7.17 -9.12 -17.34
CA ARG A 200 7.05 -10.44 -16.70
C ARG A 200 8.17 -11.33 -17.20
N VAL A 201 9.10 -11.69 -16.33
CA VAL A 201 10.03 -12.79 -16.62
C VAL A 201 9.14 -14.04 -16.64
N SER A 202 8.78 -14.51 -17.83
CA SER A 202 8.23 -15.84 -17.97
C SER A 202 9.33 -16.79 -17.48
N LEU A 203 9.10 -17.47 -16.37
CA LEU A 203 9.88 -18.64 -16.00
C LEU A 203 9.59 -19.69 -17.08
N GLY A 204 10.22 -19.49 -18.26
CA GLY A 204 10.12 -20.36 -19.39
C GLY A 204 10.71 -21.70 -19.03
N GLY A 205 9.87 -22.72 -19.02
CA GLY A 205 10.21 -24.10 -19.35
C GLY A 205 11.39 -24.69 -18.61
N LEU A 206 11.20 -25.09 -17.36
CA LEU A 206 11.80 -26.33 -16.86
C LEU A 206 10.74 -27.42 -17.04
N SER A 207 10.69 -27.98 -18.25
CA SER A 207 10.03 -29.25 -18.54
C SER A 207 10.92 -30.40 -18.11
#